data_892569e4d94debe80ef7232f5aa7af38
#
_entry.id   892569e4d94debe80ef7232f5aa7af38
#
_cell.length_a   1.000
_cell.length_b   1.000
_cell.length_c   1.000
_cell.angle_alpha   90.00
_cell.angle_beta   90.00
_cell.angle_gamma   90.00
#
_symmetry.space_group_name_H-M   'P 1'
#
loop_
_entity.id
_entity.type
_entity.pdbx_description
1 polymer ?
#
loop_
_entity_poly.entity_id
_entity_poly.type
_entity_poly.pdbx_seq_one_letter_code
_entity_poly.pdbx_strand_id
1 'polypeptide(L)'
;NIVRLWYAVGDAVIQAMNGNGTQYVRGLEIQREWDMMYGLDFISIKLPSGRSLYYPKPFLKLNQFEKDALHYYGVNQTTKKWEVNSTYGGKLVENIVQAIARDCLAETLIRLYDRNYDVVMHIHDEVVIDAYDDEKLEDVNNILAEPIPWAPGLVLKGAGFETKYYMKD
;
A
#
# COMPACT_ATOMS: atom_id res chain seq x y z
N ASN A 1 10.59 7.43 -14.24
CA ASN A 1 10.06 8.76 -13.93
C ASN A 1 8.68 8.59 -13.30
N ILE A 2 8.48 9.09 -12.08
CA ILE A 2 7.27 8.92 -11.27
C ILE A 2 6.04 9.53 -11.94
N VAL A 3 6.17 10.65 -12.62
CA VAL A 3 5.07 11.32 -13.33
C VAL A 3 4.51 10.43 -14.45
N ARG A 4 5.36 9.68 -15.15
CA ARG A 4 4.88 8.69 -16.14
C ARG A 4 4.09 7.56 -15.50
N LEU A 5 4.46 7.17 -14.27
CA LEU A 5 3.70 6.16 -13.52
C LEU A 5 2.33 6.70 -13.12
N TRP A 6 2.22 7.97 -12.72
CA TRP A 6 0.94 8.60 -12.40
C TRP A 6 -0.03 8.55 -13.59
N TYR A 7 0.44 8.92 -14.77
CA TYR A 7 -0.38 8.84 -15.98
C TYR A 7 -0.73 7.40 -16.32
N ALA A 8 0.23 6.48 -16.29
CA ALA A 8 -0.01 5.08 -16.64
C ALA A 8 -1.03 4.41 -15.71
N VAL A 9 -0.96 4.66 -14.39
CA VAL A 9 -1.93 4.13 -13.42
C VAL A 9 -3.30 4.79 -13.60
N GLY A 10 -3.34 6.11 -13.79
CA GLY A 10 -4.58 6.84 -14.04
C GLY A 10 -5.30 6.33 -15.29
N ASP A 11 -4.58 6.21 -16.41
CA ASP A 11 -5.11 5.73 -17.68
C ASP A 11 -5.58 4.27 -17.56
N ALA A 12 -4.82 3.40 -16.88
CA ALA A 12 -5.20 2.01 -16.66
C ALA A 12 -6.51 1.88 -15.86
N VAL A 13 -6.72 2.71 -14.84
CA VAL A 13 -7.99 2.75 -14.10
C VAL A 13 -9.15 3.19 -15.01
N ILE A 14 -8.97 4.21 -15.83
CA ILE A 14 -10.00 4.65 -16.78
C ILE A 14 -10.32 3.55 -17.81
N GLN A 15 -9.30 2.84 -18.32
CA GLN A 15 -9.50 1.72 -19.25
C GLN A 15 -10.27 0.57 -18.58
N ALA A 16 -9.93 0.20 -17.34
CA ALA A 16 -10.68 -0.81 -16.59
C ALA A 16 -12.13 -0.40 -16.35
N MET A 17 -12.39 0.88 -16.05
CA MET A 17 -13.75 1.43 -15.91
C MET A 17 -14.56 1.36 -17.20
N ASN A 18 -13.92 1.56 -18.36
CA ASN A 18 -14.55 1.50 -19.68
C ASN A 18 -14.75 0.07 -20.21
N GLY A 19 -14.47 -0.96 -19.38
CA GLY A 19 -14.72 -2.35 -19.75
C GLY A 19 -13.62 -2.97 -20.63
N ASN A 20 -12.45 -2.37 -20.71
CA ASN A 20 -11.32 -2.88 -21.51
C ASN A 20 -10.52 -4.00 -20.78
N GLY A 21 -11.16 -4.69 -19.83
CA GLY A 21 -10.61 -5.80 -19.09
C GLY A 21 -9.51 -5.38 -18.10
N THR A 22 -8.75 -6.36 -17.65
CA THR A 22 -7.65 -6.16 -16.70
C THR A 22 -6.49 -5.41 -17.34
N GLN A 23 -5.98 -4.40 -16.64
CA GLN A 23 -4.84 -3.58 -17.06
C GLN A 23 -3.61 -3.91 -16.21
N TYR A 24 -2.44 -3.91 -16.82
CA TYR A 24 -1.18 -4.23 -16.15
C TYR A 24 -0.21 -3.06 -16.22
N VAL A 25 0.25 -2.57 -15.06
CA VAL A 25 1.19 -1.45 -14.97
C VAL A 25 2.25 -1.75 -13.91
N ARG A 26 3.51 -2.00 -14.34
CA ARG A 26 4.64 -2.17 -13.41
C ARG A 26 4.40 -3.19 -12.27
N GLY A 27 3.82 -4.35 -12.59
CA GLY A 27 3.52 -5.38 -11.60
C GLY A 27 2.22 -5.17 -10.83
N LEU A 28 1.48 -4.09 -11.13
CA LEU A 28 0.11 -3.88 -10.66
C LEU A 28 -0.86 -4.54 -11.62
N GLU A 29 -1.92 -5.12 -11.10
CA GLU A 29 -3.04 -5.65 -11.85
C GLU A 29 -4.29 -4.83 -11.46
N ILE A 30 -4.88 -4.14 -12.43
CA ILE A 30 -5.97 -3.18 -12.21
C ILE A 30 -7.19 -3.66 -12.98
N GLN A 31 -8.29 -3.87 -12.27
CA GLN A 31 -9.52 -4.36 -12.91
C GLN A 31 -10.76 -3.83 -12.22
N ARG A 32 -11.89 -3.83 -12.95
CA ARG A 32 -13.20 -3.64 -12.38
C ARG A 32 -13.80 -4.99 -12.03
N GLU A 33 -14.22 -5.17 -10.79
CA GLU A 33 -14.79 -6.39 -10.28
C GLU A 33 -16.26 -6.16 -9.90
N TRP A 34 -17.09 -7.14 -10.20
CA TRP A 34 -18.48 -7.16 -9.81
C TRP A 34 -18.77 -8.41 -8.99
N ASP A 35 -19.12 -8.21 -7.72
CA ASP A 35 -19.58 -9.29 -6.86
C ASP A 35 -21.11 -9.42 -6.98
N MET A 36 -21.55 -10.45 -7.67
CA MET A 36 -22.97 -10.70 -7.92
C MET A 36 -23.75 -11.09 -6.66
N MET A 37 -23.07 -11.70 -5.69
CA MET A 37 -23.70 -12.16 -4.44
C MET A 37 -24.11 -10.99 -3.54
N TYR A 38 -23.24 -9.98 -3.45
CA TYR A 38 -23.45 -8.80 -2.60
C TYR A 38 -23.82 -7.55 -3.40
N GLY A 39 -23.90 -7.64 -4.73
CA GLY A 39 -24.15 -6.49 -5.60
C GLY A 39 -23.07 -5.41 -5.49
N LEU A 40 -21.84 -5.81 -5.19
CA LEU A 40 -20.73 -4.89 -5.01
C LEU A 40 -19.99 -4.68 -6.32
N ASP A 41 -19.76 -3.41 -6.65
CA ASP A 41 -18.96 -2.97 -7.80
C ASP A 41 -17.75 -2.19 -7.27
N PHE A 42 -16.54 -2.56 -7.69
CA PHE A 42 -15.32 -1.89 -7.27
C PHE A 42 -14.20 -1.99 -8.30
N ILE A 43 -13.32 -0.99 -8.30
CA ILE A 43 -12.00 -1.11 -8.91
C ILE A 43 -11.07 -1.73 -7.88
N SER A 44 -10.38 -2.80 -8.27
CA SER A 44 -9.29 -3.38 -7.50
C SER A 44 -7.94 -3.06 -8.13
N ILE A 45 -6.94 -2.81 -7.29
CA ILE A 45 -5.54 -2.67 -7.67
C ILE A 45 -4.75 -3.70 -6.86
N LYS A 46 -4.40 -4.81 -7.50
CA LYS A 46 -3.59 -5.86 -6.89
C LYS A 46 -2.13 -5.46 -6.91
N LEU A 47 -1.51 -5.53 -5.75
CA LEU A 47 -0.12 -5.18 -5.50
C LEU A 47 0.80 -6.37 -5.73
N PRO A 48 2.12 -6.15 -5.93
CA PRO A 48 3.10 -7.23 -6.06
C PRO A 48 3.12 -8.21 -4.88
N SER A 49 2.74 -7.76 -3.68
CA SER A 49 2.57 -8.60 -2.49
C SER A 49 1.41 -9.59 -2.57
N GLY A 50 0.52 -9.44 -3.56
CA GLY A 50 -0.71 -10.21 -3.70
C GLY A 50 -1.93 -9.58 -3.01
N ARG A 51 -1.74 -8.57 -2.16
CA ARG A 51 -2.83 -7.80 -1.54
C ARG A 51 -3.44 -6.82 -2.54
N SER A 52 -4.73 -6.48 -2.36
CA SER A 52 -5.42 -5.52 -3.23
C SER A 52 -5.90 -4.28 -2.47
N LEU A 53 -5.89 -3.16 -3.16
CA LEU A 53 -6.62 -1.95 -2.80
C LEU A 53 -7.96 -1.94 -3.49
N TYR A 54 -9.02 -1.51 -2.80
CA TYR A 54 -10.38 -1.52 -3.32
C TYR A 54 -11.00 -0.12 -3.31
N TYR A 55 -11.66 0.25 -4.41
CA TYR A 55 -12.36 1.51 -4.59
C TYR A 55 -13.82 1.20 -4.91
N PRO A 56 -14.71 1.14 -3.89
CA PRO A 56 -16.08 0.67 -4.05
C PRO A 56 -16.99 1.69 -4.73
N LYS A 57 -17.99 1.16 -5.46
CA LYS A 57 -18.99 1.92 -6.21
C LYS A 57 -18.35 2.96 -7.13
N PRO A 58 -17.39 2.54 -7.99
CA PRO A 58 -16.63 3.45 -8.83
C PRO A 58 -17.48 4.02 -9.95
N PHE A 59 -17.26 5.29 -10.27
CA PHE A 59 -17.83 5.94 -11.44
C PHE A 59 -16.89 7.01 -11.99
N LEU A 60 -17.04 7.32 -13.28
CA LEU A 60 -16.28 8.38 -13.93
C LEU A 60 -17.07 9.67 -13.90
N LYS A 61 -16.37 10.78 -13.63
CA LYS A 61 -16.91 12.14 -13.73
C LYS A 61 -15.80 13.07 -14.20
N LEU A 62 -16.13 14.05 -15.02
CA LEU A 62 -15.18 15.05 -15.47
C LEU A 62 -14.65 15.87 -14.28
N ASN A 63 -13.33 16.04 -14.25
CA ASN A 63 -12.67 16.93 -13.30
C ASN A 63 -12.69 18.39 -13.81
N GLN A 64 -12.06 19.30 -13.05
CA GLN A 64 -11.96 20.72 -13.41
C GLN A 64 -11.18 21.01 -14.71
N PHE A 65 -10.52 19.99 -15.28
CA PHE A 65 -9.78 20.06 -16.55
C PHE A 65 -10.50 19.34 -17.69
N GLU A 66 -11.79 19.05 -17.52
CA GLU A 66 -12.63 18.32 -18.48
C GLU A 66 -12.10 16.93 -18.85
N LYS A 67 -11.41 16.27 -17.92
CA LYS A 67 -10.90 14.90 -18.07
C LYS A 67 -11.64 13.96 -17.13
N ASP A 68 -11.84 12.73 -17.60
CA ASP A 68 -12.38 11.66 -16.77
C ASP A 68 -11.52 11.45 -15.53
N ALA A 69 -12.17 11.39 -14.38
CA ALA A 69 -11.55 11.10 -13.10
C ALA A 69 -12.36 10.03 -12.36
N LEU A 70 -11.67 9.12 -11.68
CA LEU A 70 -12.32 8.11 -10.86
C LEU A 70 -12.89 8.76 -9.60
N HIS A 71 -14.17 8.50 -9.36
CA HIS A 71 -14.86 8.77 -8.12
C HIS A 71 -15.28 7.45 -7.49
N TYR A 72 -15.26 7.37 -6.16
CA TYR A 72 -15.62 6.17 -5.41
C TYR A 72 -16.15 6.53 -4.03
N TYR A 73 -16.85 5.62 -3.39
CA TYR A 73 -17.33 5.81 -2.03
C TYR A 73 -16.27 5.36 -1.02
N GLY A 74 -16.07 6.14 0.03
CA GLY A 74 -15.09 5.81 1.07
C GLY A 74 -15.08 6.85 2.18
N VAL A 75 -14.34 6.55 3.25
CA VAL A 75 -14.16 7.52 4.34
C VAL A 75 -13.25 8.65 3.88
N ASN A 76 -13.80 9.86 3.84
CA ASN A 76 -13.01 11.05 3.55
C ASN A 76 -12.07 11.36 4.72
N GLN A 77 -10.79 11.53 4.44
CA GLN A 77 -9.77 11.72 5.47
C GLN A 77 -9.91 13.04 6.25
N THR A 78 -10.55 14.04 5.65
CA THR A 78 -10.77 15.35 6.26
C THR A 78 -12.05 15.38 7.06
N THR A 79 -13.19 15.00 6.45
CA THR A 79 -14.52 15.07 7.07
C THR A 79 -14.81 13.86 7.98
N LYS A 80 -14.02 12.77 7.88
CA LYS A 80 -14.23 11.48 8.56
C LYS A 80 -15.59 10.83 8.27
N LYS A 81 -16.28 11.24 7.19
CA LYS A 81 -17.57 10.71 6.78
C LYS A 81 -17.40 9.77 5.59
N TRP A 82 -18.33 8.82 5.48
CA TRP A 82 -18.47 7.98 4.31
C TRP A 82 -19.18 8.77 3.21
N GLU A 83 -18.44 9.14 2.18
CA GLU A 83 -18.93 9.98 1.10
C GLU A 83 -18.20 9.69 -0.22
N VAL A 84 -18.59 10.39 -1.28
CA VAL A 84 -17.89 10.31 -2.57
C VAL A 84 -16.55 11.02 -2.48
N ASN A 85 -15.49 10.28 -2.81
CA ASN A 85 -14.14 10.80 -2.96
C ASN A 85 -13.75 10.83 -4.44
N SER A 86 -12.98 11.83 -4.82
CA SER A 86 -12.35 11.93 -6.14
C SER A 86 -10.89 11.53 -6.04
N THR A 87 -10.37 10.87 -7.08
CA THR A 87 -8.95 10.50 -7.13
C THR A 87 -8.38 10.69 -8.55
N TYR A 88 -7.07 10.64 -8.64
CA TYR A 88 -6.30 10.80 -9.88
C TYR A 88 -5.01 9.98 -9.78
N GLY A 89 -4.30 9.82 -10.90
CA GLY A 89 -3.13 8.94 -10.98
C GLY A 89 -2.08 9.18 -9.90
N GLY A 90 -1.78 10.43 -9.56
CA GLY A 90 -0.82 10.77 -8.49
C GLY A 90 -1.28 10.28 -7.12
N LYS A 91 -2.57 10.47 -6.79
CA LYS A 91 -3.14 9.99 -5.52
C LYS A 91 -3.24 8.46 -5.46
N LEU A 92 -3.55 7.83 -6.59
CA LEU A 92 -3.53 6.36 -6.69
C LEU A 92 -2.14 5.82 -6.44
N VAL A 93 -1.11 6.41 -7.05
CA VAL A 93 0.29 5.99 -6.84
C VAL A 93 0.73 6.22 -5.40
N GLU A 94 0.34 7.34 -4.76
CA GLU A 94 0.58 7.56 -3.33
C GLU A 94 -0.01 6.41 -2.48
N ASN A 95 -1.27 6.06 -2.70
CA ASN A 95 -1.92 4.95 -1.99
C ASN A 95 -1.21 3.61 -2.23
N ILE A 96 -0.81 3.34 -3.48
CA ILE A 96 -0.07 2.13 -3.85
C ILE A 96 1.27 2.06 -3.12
N VAL A 97 2.04 3.15 -3.12
CA VAL A 97 3.37 3.19 -2.47
C VAL A 97 3.25 3.01 -0.97
N GLN A 98 2.30 3.68 -0.32
CA GLN A 98 2.04 3.50 1.12
C GLN A 98 1.61 2.07 1.43
N ALA A 99 0.79 1.46 0.58
CA ALA A 99 0.35 0.07 0.76
C ALA A 99 1.51 -0.91 0.60
N ILE A 100 2.40 -0.72 -0.39
CA ILE A 100 3.60 -1.54 -0.59
C ILE A 100 4.55 -1.40 0.61
N ALA A 101 4.78 -0.19 1.11
CA ALA A 101 5.60 0.04 2.31
C ALA A 101 5.03 -0.71 3.53
N ARG A 102 3.71 -0.69 3.71
CA ARG A 102 3.04 -1.46 4.77
C ARG A 102 3.20 -2.98 4.58
N ASP A 103 3.19 -3.45 3.33
CA ASP A 103 3.40 -4.88 3.02
C ASP A 103 4.85 -5.30 3.30
N CYS A 104 5.84 -4.43 3.04
CA CYS A 104 7.24 -4.67 3.43
C CYS A 104 7.39 -4.77 4.96
N LEU A 105 6.74 -3.89 5.70
CA LEU A 105 6.74 -3.98 7.17
C LEU A 105 6.09 -5.27 7.66
N ALA A 106 4.97 -5.69 7.06
CA ALA A 106 4.31 -6.94 7.42
C ALA A 106 5.21 -8.16 7.21
N GLU A 107 5.96 -8.20 6.12
CA GLU A 107 6.98 -9.22 5.86
C GLU A 107 8.06 -9.23 6.95
N THR A 108 8.54 -8.05 7.34
CA THR A 108 9.53 -7.90 8.41
C THR A 108 9.00 -8.37 9.77
N LEU A 109 7.75 -8.05 10.11
CA LEU A 109 7.11 -8.51 11.35
C LEU A 109 7.01 -10.03 11.42
N ILE A 110 6.70 -10.69 10.31
CA ILE A 110 6.68 -12.17 10.22
C ILE A 110 8.09 -12.73 10.49
N ARG A 111 9.12 -12.15 9.87
CA ARG A 111 10.51 -12.59 10.06
C ARG A 111 11.00 -12.43 11.49
N LEU A 112 10.66 -11.33 12.15
CA LEU A 112 10.97 -11.09 13.55
C LEU A 112 10.26 -12.12 14.44
N TYR A 113 8.98 -12.36 14.21
CA TYR A 113 8.21 -13.37 14.92
C TYR A 113 8.80 -14.78 14.78
N ASP A 114 9.14 -15.19 13.54
CA ASP A 114 9.74 -16.50 13.27
C ASP A 114 11.11 -16.71 13.92
N ARG A 115 11.79 -15.60 14.27
CA ARG A 115 13.08 -15.60 15.00
C ARG A 115 12.93 -15.34 16.50
N ASN A 116 11.69 -15.39 17.01
CA ASN A 116 11.33 -15.23 18.43
C ASN A 116 11.67 -13.85 19.04
N TYR A 117 11.71 -12.79 18.24
CA TYR A 117 11.77 -11.43 18.75
C TYR A 117 10.42 -11.01 19.34
N ASP A 118 10.44 -10.40 20.54
CA ASP A 118 9.23 -9.92 21.21
C ASP A 118 8.80 -8.54 20.67
N VAL A 119 8.05 -8.55 19.56
CA VAL A 119 7.54 -7.33 18.95
C VAL A 119 6.31 -6.85 19.72
N VAL A 120 6.45 -5.82 20.54
CA VAL A 120 5.37 -5.29 21.39
C VAL A 120 4.44 -4.33 20.65
N MET A 121 4.93 -3.59 19.65
CA MET A 121 4.12 -2.75 18.78
C MET A 121 4.85 -2.34 17.50
N HIS A 122 4.10 -1.80 16.55
CA HIS A 122 4.63 -1.13 15.38
C HIS A 122 3.89 0.18 15.12
N ILE A 123 4.58 1.21 14.61
CA ILE A 123 4.03 2.52 14.32
C ILE A 123 4.55 2.95 12.96
N HIS A 124 3.65 3.15 11.98
CA HIS A 124 4.00 3.48 10.60
C HIS A 124 5.01 2.50 10.00
N ASP A 125 6.29 2.85 9.96
CA ASP A 125 7.44 2.12 9.46
C ASP A 125 8.42 1.68 10.57
N GLU A 126 8.06 1.91 11.82
CA GLU A 126 8.83 1.52 13.00
C GLU A 126 8.34 0.20 13.60
N VAL A 127 9.26 -0.56 14.17
CA VAL A 127 9.00 -1.75 15.00
C VAL A 127 9.61 -1.52 16.37
N VAL A 128 8.85 -1.79 17.41
CA VAL A 128 9.33 -1.73 18.79
C VAL A 128 9.39 -3.14 19.35
N ILE A 129 10.59 -3.51 19.83
CA ILE A 129 10.90 -4.83 20.36
C ILE A 129 11.27 -4.67 21.84
N ASP A 130 10.72 -5.51 22.70
CA ASP A 130 11.18 -5.68 24.08
C ASP A 130 12.33 -6.67 24.04
N ALA A 131 13.55 -6.13 24.00
CA ALA A 131 14.75 -6.90 23.71
C ALA A 131 15.38 -7.46 24.97
N TYR A 132 15.86 -8.71 24.91
CA TYR A 132 16.69 -9.32 25.93
C TYR A 132 18.14 -8.79 25.85
N ASP A 133 18.88 -8.91 26.95
CA ASP A 133 20.26 -8.39 27.07
C ASP A 133 21.25 -8.99 26.07
N ASP A 134 20.97 -10.17 25.51
CA ASP A 134 21.79 -10.88 24.53
C ASP A 134 21.40 -10.60 23.09
N GLU A 135 20.27 -9.94 22.85
CA GLU A 135 19.84 -9.53 21.52
C GLU A 135 20.59 -8.28 21.06
N LYS A 136 20.98 -8.26 19.79
CA LYS A 136 21.76 -7.18 19.21
C LYS A 136 20.95 -6.38 18.22
N LEU A 137 21.02 -5.06 18.34
CA LEU A 137 20.44 -4.13 17.39
C LEU A 137 20.86 -4.38 15.95
N GLU A 138 22.12 -4.81 15.74
CA GLU A 138 22.63 -5.12 14.40
C GLU A 138 21.87 -6.28 13.75
N ASP A 139 21.52 -7.32 14.50
CA ASP A 139 20.78 -8.48 13.99
C ASP A 139 19.37 -8.07 13.56
N VAL A 140 18.70 -7.23 14.36
CA VAL A 140 17.39 -6.65 14.01
C VAL A 140 17.50 -5.80 12.74
N ASN A 141 18.48 -4.91 12.64
CA ASN A 141 18.71 -4.08 11.46
C ASN A 141 18.97 -4.93 10.21
N ASN A 142 19.68 -6.05 10.33
CA ASN A 142 19.91 -6.99 9.24
C ASN A 142 18.61 -7.67 8.78
N ILE A 143 17.72 -8.06 9.71
CA ILE A 143 16.41 -8.63 9.39
C ILE A 143 15.54 -7.61 8.63
N LEU A 144 15.55 -6.35 9.05
CA LEU A 144 14.82 -5.27 8.36
C LEU A 144 15.37 -5.02 6.94
N ALA A 145 16.63 -5.27 6.72
CA ALA A 145 17.31 -5.09 5.44
C ALA A 145 17.20 -6.30 4.49
N GLU A 146 16.66 -7.42 4.94
CA GLU A 146 16.52 -8.63 4.11
C GLU A 146 15.66 -8.36 2.86
N PRO A 147 16.06 -8.91 1.69
CA PRO A 147 15.31 -8.72 0.45
C PRO A 147 13.85 -9.17 0.56
N ILE A 148 12.94 -8.39 0.00
CA ILE A 148 11.52 -8.72 -0.05
C ILE A 148 11.27 -9.70 -1.22
N PRO A 149 10.70 -10.90 -1.00
CA PRO A 149 10.58 -11.95 -2.03
C PRO A 149 9.78 -11.50 -3.26
N TRP A 150 8.71 -10.74 -3.05
CA TRP A 150 7.82 -10.25 -4.12
C TRP A 150 8.23 -8.88 -4.69
N ALA A 151 9.33 -8.28 -4.21
CA ALA A 151 9.88 -7.00 -4.70
C ALA A 151 11.39 -7.14 -5.01
N PRO A 152 11.80 -7.96 -5.98
CA PRO A 152 13.20 -8.16 -6.30
C PRO A 152 13.87 -6.85 -6.72
N GLY A 153 15.03 -6.56 -6.11
CA GLY A 153 15.78 -5.33 -6.36
C GLY A 153 15.37 -4.13 -5.49
N LEU A 154 14.34 -4.25 -4.65
CA LEU A 154 14.04 -3.26 -3.64
C LEU A 154 15.10 -3.37 -2.51
N VAL A 155 15.87 -2.29 -2.32
CA VAL A 155 16.86 -2.20 -1.25
C VAL A 155 16.20 -1.55 -0.03
N LEU A 156 16.13 -2.32 1.08
CA LEU A 156 15.70 -1.83 2.38
C LEU A 156 16.91 -1.64 3.29
N LYS A 157 16.77 -0.78 4.29
CA LYS A 157 17.79 -0.56 5.32
C LYS A 157 17.08 -0.41 6.66
N GLY A 158 17.48 -1.23 7.62
CA GLY A 158 17.15 -1.02 9.03
C GLY A 158 18.06 0.07 9.61
N ALA A 159 17.47 0.91 10.44
CA ALA A 159 18.20 1.83 11.30
C ALA A 159 17.42 1.96 12.62
N GLY A 160 18.02 1.58 13.72
CA GLY A 160 17.37 1.61 15.01
C GLY A 160 18.32 2.11 16.10
N PHE A 161 17.81 2.26 17.29
CA PHE A 161 18.55 2.59 18.49
C PHE A 161 17.94 1.84 19.69
N GLU A 162 18.73 1.70 20.76
CA GLU A 162 18.31 1.08 21.99
C GLU A 162 17.97 2.14 23.03
N THR A 163 16.92 1.89 23.80
CA THR A 163 16.46 2.80 24.86
C THR A 163 15.76 2.02 25.97
N LYS A 164 15.69 2.57 27.17
CA LYS A 164 14.99 1.95 28.31
C LYS A 164 13.49 2.21 28.34
N TYR A 165 12.98 3.07 27.47
CA TYR A 165 11.57 3.41 27.35
C TYR A 165 11.29 3.90 25.94
N TYR A 166 10.07 3.72 25.48
CA TYR A 166 9.69 4.17 24.15
C TYR A 166 9.87 5.70 23.99
N MET A 167 10.58 6.09 22.96
CA MET A 167 10.75 7.48 22.53
C MET A 167 10.86 7.55 21.01
N LYS A 168 10.49 8.67 20.44
CA LYS A 168 10.77 8.98 19.03
C LYS A 168 12.11 9.69 18.90
N ASP A 169 12.77 9.47 17.76
CA ASP A 169 13.95 10.23 17.33
C ASP A 169 13.64 11.74 17.25
#